data_dd04775a700bb5278e39dab1efc12623
#
_entry.id   dd04775a700bb5278e39dab1efc12623
#
_cell.length_a   1.000
_cell.length_b   1.000
_cell.length_c   1.000
_cell.angle_alpha   90.00
_cell.angle_beta   90.00
_cell.angle_gamma   90.00
#
_symmetry.space_group_name_H-M   'P 1'
#
loop_
_entity.id
_entity.type
_entity.pdbx_description
1 polymer ?
#
loop_
_entity_poly.entity_id
_entity_poly.type
_entity_poly.pdbx_seq_one_letter_code
_entity_poly.pdbx_strand_id
1 'polypeptide(L)'
;MNDKFLSLLGMARRSGRVSLGHDAVIGSIIRNKAKLCILSSEASQRLQNEITHACTYENKNIPVIITKYDTLTLSSAIGSKAAVVSVDDEGFAKALQEKYM
;
A
#
# COMPACT_ATOMS: atom_id res chain seq x y z
N MET A 1 -19.27 -8.57 0.43
CA MET A 1 -18.76 -8.16 1.73
C MET A 1 -18.40 -6.69 1.71
N ASN A 2 -18.93 -5.93 2.68
CA ASN A 2 -18.73 -4.47 2.70
C ASN A 2 -17.49 -4.11 3.53
N ASP A 3 -16.34 -4.37 2.96
CA ASP A 3 -15.10 -3.94 3.59
C ASP A 3 -14.75 -2.57 3.03
N LYS A 4 -14.89 -1.54 3.86
CA LYS A 4 -14.69 -0.17 3.41
C LYS A 4 -13.23 0.11 3.05
N PHE A 5 -12.29 -0.52 3.75
CA PHE A 5 -10.89 -0.36 3.42
C PHE A 5 -10.59 -0.91 2.02
N LEU A 6 -11.02 -2.14 1.76
CA LEU A 6 -10.78 -2.76 0.46
C LEU A 6 -11.50 -2.04 -0.67
N SER A 7 -12.73 -1.58 -0.42
CA SER A 7 -13.48 -0.80 -1.42
C SER A 7 -12.77 0.50 -1.77
N LEU A 8 -12.28 1.19 -0.75
CA LEU A 8 -11.57 2.45 -0.95
C LEU A 8 -10.24 2.24 -1.67
N LEU A 9 -9.54 1.15 -1.35
CA LEU A 9 -8.30 0.80 -2.03
C LEU A 9 -8.56 0.54 -3.53
N GLY A 10 -9.65 -0.15 -3.84
CA GLY A 10 -10.07 -0.37 -5.22
C GLY A 10 -10.35 0.93 -5.95
N MET A 11 -10.99 1.88 -5.28
CA MET A 11 -11.24 3.20 -5.86
C MET A 11 -9.94 3.95 -6.16
N ALA A 12 -8.99 3.91 -5.23
CA ALA A 12 -7.69 4.54 -5.43
C ALA A 12 -6.96 3.93 -6.63
N ARG A 13 -7.05 2.61 -6.78
CA ARG A 13 -6.45 1.91 -7.92
C ARG A 13 -7.08 2.35 -9.25
N ARG A 14 -8.41 2.41 -9.29
CA ARG A 14 -9.12 2.83 -10.50
C ARG A 14 -8.86 4.29 -10.84
N SER A 15 -8.53 5.09 -9.85
CA SER A 15 -8.19 6.51 -10.04
C SER A 15 -6.74 6.72 -10.47
N GLY A 16 -5.96 5.66 -10.62
CA GLY A 16 -4.56 5.76 -11.01
C GLY A 16 -3.65 6.26 -9.89
N ARG A 17 -4.06 6.12 -8.64
CA ARG A 17 -3.34 6.66 -7.49
C ARG A 17 -2.62 5.58 -6.69
N VAL A 18 -2.34 4.45 -7.30
CA VAL A 18 -1.73 3.32 -6.62
C VAL A 18 -0.60 2.75 -7.47
N SER A 19 0.52 2.41 -6.84
CA SER A 19 1.61 1.68 -7.47
C SER A 19 1.59 0.25 -6.96
N LEU A 20 1.78 -0.73 -7.83
CA LEU A 20 1.62 -2.15 -7.53
C LEU A 20 2.94 -2.89 -7.66
N GLY A 21 3.26 -3.66 -6.62
CA GLY A 21 4.42 -4.54 -6.64
C GLY A 21 5.69 -3.85 -6.18
N HIS A 22 6.71 -4.67 -5.91
CA HIS A 22 7.95 -4.20 -5.28
C HIS A 22 8.60 -3.04 -6.03
N ASP A 23 8.89 -3.21 -7.32
CA ASP A 23 9.67 -2.21 -8.04
C ASP A 23 8.92 -0.89 -8.20
N ALA A 24 7.62 -0.96 -8.49
CA ALA A 24 6.80 0.25 -8.65
C ALA A 24 6.67 0.99 -7.32
N VAL A 25 6.50 0.26 -6.22
CA VAL A 25 6.37 0.85 -4.89
C VAL A 25 7.68 1.54 -4.48
N ILE A 26 8.80 0.85 -4.64
CA ILE A 26 10.11 1.45 -4.32
C ILE A 26 10.34 2.70 -5.15
N GLY A 27 10.04 2.63 -6.44
CA GLY A 27 10.16 3.81 -7.32
C GLY A 27 9.31 4.97 -6.86
N SER A 28 8.08 4.69 -6.44
CA SER A 28 7.17 5.72 -5.94
C SER A 28 7.70 6.35 -4.64
N ILE A 29 8.27 5.54 -3.75
CA ILE A 29 8.88 6.04 -2.52
C ILE A 29 10.06 6.96 -2.85
N ILE A 30 10.93 6.52 -3.73
CA ILE A 30 12.11 7.29 -4.12
C ILE A 30 11.73 8.63 -4.73
N ARG A 31 10.67 8.64 -5.55
CA ARG A 31 10.19 9.87 -6.20
C ARG A 31 9.32 10.74 -5.29
N ASN A 32 9.17 10.36 -4.03
CA ASN A 32 8.36 11.08 -3.04
C ASN A 32 6.89 11.17 -3.41
N LYS A 33 6.38 10.18 -4.14
CA LYS A 33 4.95 10.11 -4.49
C LYS A 33 4.15 9.27 -3.50
N ALA A 34 4.76 8.22 -2.95
CA ALA A 34 4.06 7.32 -2.02
C ALA A 34 3.71 8.04 -0.74
N LYS A 35 2.45 7.95 -0.33
CA LYS A 35 1.94 8.54 0.92
C LYS A 35 1.54 7.49 1.94
N LEU A 36 1.44 6.24 1.52
CA LEU A 36 1.09 5.10 2.37
C LEU A 36 1.54 3.84 1.66
N CYS A 37 2.13 2.91 2.41
CA CYS A 37 2.46 1.59 1.86
C CYS A 37 1.63 0.54 2.58
N ILE A 38 1.08 -0.40 1.82
CA ILE A 38 0.18 -1.44 2.31
C ILE A 38 0.75 -2.80 1.91
N LEU A 39 0.91 -3.70 2.87
CA LEU A 39 1.42 -5.05 2.61
C LEU A 39 0.38 -6.08 3.01
N SER A 40 0.38 -7.22 2.30
CA SER A 40 -0.46 -8.35 2.68
C SER A 40 0.10 -9.01 3.94
N SER A 41 -0.76 -9.77 4.63
CA SER A 41 -0.34 -10.52 5.81
C SER A 41 0.69 -11.60 5.46
N GLU A 42 0.77 -11.97 4.19
CA GLU A 42 1.69 -13.01 3.71
C GLU A 42 3.01 -12.45 3.18
N ALA A 43 3.20 -11.13 3.25
CA ALA A 43 4.44 -10.52 2.82
C ALA A 43 5.60 -11.07 3.66
N SER A 44 6.69 -11.46 3.01
CA SER A 44 7.84 -12.02 3.70
C SER A 44 8.44 -10.98 4.66
N GLN A 45 9.14 -11.46 5.68
CA GLN A 45 9.82 -10.56 6.61
C GLN A 45 10.82 -9.67 5.87
N ARG A 46 11.48 -10.23 4.87
CA ARG A 46 12.42 -9.48 4.04
C ARG A 46 11.73 -8.32 3.33
N LEU A 47 10.56 -8.58 2.73
CA LEU A 47 9.81 -7.53 2.05
C LEU A 47 9.33 -6.47 3.03
N GLN A 48 8.81 -6.89 4.19
CA GLN A 48 8.38 -5.94 5.23
C GLN A 48 9.52 -5.04 5.65
N ASN A 49 10.70 -5.61 5.90
CA ASN A 49 11.88 -4.84 6.33
C ASN A 49 12.33 -3.88 5.24
N GLU A 50 12.34 -4.31 4.01
CA GLU A 50 12.77 -3.50 2.88
C GLU A 50 11.86 -2.29 2.68
N ILE A 51 10.55 -2.51 2.72
CA ILE A 51 9.58 -1.43 2.54
C ILE A 51 9.63 -0.46 3.72
N THR A 52 9.70 -0.98 4.95
CA THR A 52 9.78 -0.14 6.14
C THR A 52 11.03 0.72 6.10
N HIS A 53 12.16 0.14 5.71
CA HIS A 53 13.41 0.90 5.60
C HIS A 53 13.27 2.01 4.55
N ALA A 54 12.74 1.69 3.38
CA ALA A 54 12.57 2.68 2.31
C ALA A 54 11.67 3.82 2.75
N CYS A 55 10.64 3.52 3.53
CA CYS A 55 9.66 4.52 3.99
C CYS A 55 10.21 5.48 5.04
N THR A 56 11.35 5.14 5.66
CA THR A 56 11.97 5.98 6.69
C THR A 56 13.33 6.54 6.29
N TYR A 57 13.85 6.11 5.16
CA TYR A 57 15.19 6.51 4.71
C TYR A 57 15.22 8.00 4.35
N GLU A 58 16.30 8.67 4.70
CA GLU A 58 16.49 10.09 4.42
C GLU A 58 15.37 10.98 4.94
N ASN A 59 14.98 10.75 6.19
CA ASN A 59 13.95 11.53 6.87
C ASN A 59 12.54 11.41 6.28
N LYS A 60 12.30 10.40 5.44
CA LYS A 60 10.95 10.11 4.98
C LYS A 60 10.13 9.60 6.17
N ASN A 61 8.86 9.85 6.14
CA ASN A 61 7.94 9.39 7.18
C ASN A 61 6.65 8.90 6.55
N ILE A 62 6.78 7.82 5.76
CA ILE A 62 5.65 7.24 5.04
C ILE A 62 5.05 6.12 5.91
N PRO A 63 3.76 6.20 6.25
CA PRO A 63 3.12 5.15 7.04
C PRO A 63 3.12 3.81 6.31
N VAL A 64 3.29 2.73 7.07
CA VAL A 64 3.25 1.37 6.54
C VAL A 64 2.20 0.58 7.31
N ILE A 65 1.28 -0.05 6.60
CA ILE A 65 0.28 -0.93 7.20
C ILE A 65 0.55 -2.35 6.71
N ILE A 66 0.88 -3.25 7.65
CA ILE A 66 0.93 -4.67 7.37
C ILE A 66 -0.45 -5.19 7.70
N THR A 67 -1.27 -5.44 6.66
CA THR A 67 -2.67 -5.71 6.84
C THR A 67 -2.94 -7.15 7.29
N LYS A 68 -4.17 -7.39 7.74
CA LYS A 68 -4.65 -8.73 8.03
C LYS A 68 -5.09 -9.50 6.78
N TYR A 69 -5.10 -8.81 5.63
CA TYR A 69 -5.57 -9.43 4.38
C TYR A 69 -4.45 -10.23 3.73
N ASP A 70 -4.80 -11.44 3.25
CA ASP A 70 -3.85 -12.23 2.48
C ASP A 70 -3.67 -11.63 1.08
N THR A 71 -2.69 -12.16 0.35
CA THR A 71 -2.36 -11.64 -0.98
C THR A 71 -3.54 -11.77 -1.94
N LEU A 72 -4.28 -12.87 -1.87
CA LEU A 72 -5.44 -13.07 -2.73
C LEU A 72 -6.52 -12.03 -2.49
N THR A 73 -6.86 -11.79 -1.23
CA THR A 73 -7.88 -10.79 -0.86
C THR A 73 -7.48 -9.40 -1.30
N LEU A 74 -6.24 -9.02 -1.03
CA LEU A 74 -5.72 -7.72 -1.42
C LEU A 74 -5.71 -7.56 -2.93
N SER A 75 -5.25 -8.61 -3.64
CA SER A 75 -5.19 -8.61 -5.11
C SER A 75 -6.56 -8.48 -5.74
N SER A 76 -7.58 -9.10 -5.13
CA SER A 76 -8.96 -8.98 -5.62
C SER A 76 -9.46 -7.56 -5.55
N ALA A 77 -9.10 -6.83 -4.49
CA ALA A 77 -9.53 -5.44 -4.33
C ALA A 77 -8.90 -4.52 -5.37
N ILE A 78 -7.64 -4.76 -5.73
CA ILE A 78 -6.91 -3.90 -6.66
C ILE A 78 -6.91 -4.40 -8.10
N GLY A 79 -7.40 -5.61 -8.33
CA GLY A 79 -7.50 -6.17 -9.68
C GLY A 79 -6.20 -6.68 -10.28
N SER A 80 -5.16 -6.81 -9.49
CA SER A 80 -3.86 -7.33 -9.94
C SER A 80 -3.15 -8.00 -8.78
N LYS A 81 -2.35 -9.03 -9.07
CA LYS A 81 -1.62 -9.74 -8.02
C LYS A 81 -0.47 -8.88 -7.49
N ALA A 82 -0.51 -8.57 -6.22
CA ALA A 82 0.56 -7.82 -5.56
C ALA A 82 0.51 -8.05 -4.06
N ALA A 83 1.69 -8.26 -3.44
CA ALA A 83 1.81 -8.40 -1.99
C ALA A 83 2.09 -7.06 -1.33
N VAL A 84 2.45 -6.05 -2.11
CA VAL A 84 2.71 -4.70 -1.62
C VAL A 84 2.18 -3.68 -2.61
N VAL A 85 1.57 -2.63 -2.08
CA VAL A 85 1.10 -1.51 -2.89
C VAL A 85 1.45 -0.21 -2.17
N SER A 86 1.63 0.87 -2.93
CA SER A 86 1.70 2.20 -2.34
C SER A 86 0.52 3.01 -2.83
N VAL A 87 0.03 3.88 -1.96
CA VAL A 87 -1.02 4.85 -2.30
C VAL A 87 -0.32 6.18 -2.50
N ASP A 88 -0.43 6.71 -3.72
CA ASP A 88 0.36 7.85 -4.16
C ASP A 88 -0.43 9.15 -4.13
N ASP A 89 -1.45 9.18 -3.30
CA ASP A 89 -2.33 10.32 -3.12
C ASP A 89 -2.62 10.51 -1.64
N GLU A 90 -2.43 11.71 -1.14
CA GLU A 90 -2.56 11.98 0.30
C GLU A 90 -3.99 11.81 0.80
N GLY A 91 -4.98 12.20 0.02
CA GLY A 91 -6.37 12.06 0.40
C GLY A 91 -6.79 10.62 0.57
N PHE A 92 -6.46 9.76 -0.41
CA PHE A 92 -6.72 8.34 -0.30
C PHE A 92 -5.93 7.70 0.82
N ALA A 93 -4.65 8.09 0.98
CA ALA A 93 -3.80 7.54 2.03
C ALA A 93 -4.37 7.79 3.41
N LYS A 94 -4.81 9.03 3.67
CA LYS A 94 -5.40 9.40 4.95
C LYS A 94 -6.70 8.65 5.20
N ALA A 95 -7.57 8.60 4.19
CA ALA A 95 -8.85 7.91 4.32
C ALA A 95 -8.66 6.42 4.56
N LEU A 96 -7.70 5.79 3.89
CA LEU A 96 -7.41 4.37 4.08
C LEU A 96 -6.90 4.07 5.48
N GLN A 97 -6.04 4.93 6.02
CA GLN A 97 -5.55 4.75 7.38
C GLN A 97 -6.71 4.81 8.38
N GLU A 98 -7.63 5.73 8.18
CA GLU A 98 -8.81 5.86 9.04
C GLU A 98 -9.71 4.64 8.95
N LYS A 99 -9.90 4.09 7.76
CA LYS A 99 -10.78 2.93 7.56
C LYS A 99 -10.19 1.63 8.07
N TYR A 100 -8.87 1.54 8.16
CA TYR A 100 -8.23 0.33 8.62
C TYR A 100 -8.32 0.14 10.14
N MET A 101 -8.46 1.20 10.87
CA MET A 101 -8.52 1.18 12.33
C MET A 101 -9.82 0.61 12.88
#